data_54e9f7ed3c3b1d702f468331c202a4e3
#
_entry.id   54e9f7ed3c3b1d702f468331c202a4e3
#
_cell.length_a   1.000
_cell.length_b   1.000
_cell.length_c   1.000
_cell.angle_alpha   90.00
_cell.angle_beta   90.00
_cell.angle_gamma   90.00
#
_symmetry.space_group_name_H-M   'P 1'
#
loop_
_entity.id
_entity.type
_entity.pdbx_description
1 polymer ?
#
loop_
_entity_poly.entity_id
_entity_poly.type
_entity_poly.pdbx_seq_one_letter_code
_entity_poly.pdbx_strand_id
1 'polypeptide(L)' 'MRDVIAAKEILTREEVMEVLKIGRSTFYKLIQMGKLKGFKDGNRYKASVKSIEEYVYKMMNV' A
#
# COMPACT_ATOMS: atom_id res chain seq x y z
N MET A 1 -2.14 -3.70 -22.16
CA MET A 1 -1.85 -3.53 -21.69
C MET A 1 -1.86 -3.99 -20.85
N ARG A 2 -1.50 -4.46 -20.83
CA ARG A 2 -1.40 -4.78 -19.83
C ARG A 2 -1.63 -4.11 -18.96
N ASP A 3 -1.99 -3.97 -19.05
CA ASP A 3 -2.12 -3.37 -18.45
C ASP A 3 -1.42 -2.64 -17.65
N VAL A 4 -1.54 -1.60 -17.98
CA VAL A 4 -0.94 -0.57 -17.21
C VAL A 4 -0.98 -0.90 -15.74
N ILE A 5 -2.11 -1.30 -15.27
CA ILE A 5 -2.26 -1.69 -13.87
C ILE A 5 -1.43 -2.91 -13.55
N ALA A 6 -1.41 -3.85 -14.47
CA ALA A 6 -0.60 -5.03 -14.27
C ALA A 6 0.88 -4.65 -14.19
N ALA A 7 1.27 -3.61 -14.94
CA ALA A 7 2.64 -3.15 -14.92
C ALA A 7 2.94 -2.28 -13.72
N LYS A 8 1.92 -1.73 -13.09
CA LYS A 8 2.11 -0.83 -11.97
C LYS A 8 2.20 -1.63 -10.68
N GLU A 9 3.40 -2.02 -10.34
CA GLU A 9 3.63 -2.85 -9.16
C GLU A 9 3.85 -2.02 -7.90
N ILE A 10 4.05 -0.73 -8.07
CA ILE A 10 4.31 0.18 -6.96
C ILE A 10 3.24 1.27 -6.95
N LEU A 11 2.64 1.49 -5.82
CA LEU A 11 1.62 2.52 -5.64
C LEU A 11 2.14 3.63 -4.76
N THR A 12 1.71 4.84 -5.05
CA THR A 12 2.04 5.98 -4.20
C THR A 12 1.20 5.91 -2.93
N ARG A 13 1.61 6.72 -1.94
CA ARG A 13 0.84 6.79 -0.70
C ARG A 13 -0.63 7.13 -0.97
N GLU A 14 -0.86 8.10 -1.84
CA GLU A 14 -2.23 8.51 -2.15
C GLU A 14 -3.04 7.39 -2.76
N GLU A 15 -2.40 6.63 -3.64
CA GLU A 15 -3.08 5.52 -4.27
C GLU A 15 -3.41 4.42 -3.26
N VAL A 16 -2.50 4.16 -2.34
CA VAL A 16 -2.73 3.18 -1.29
C VAL A 16 -3.89 3.61 -0.40
N MET A 17 -3.89 4.88 -0.02
CA MET A 17 -4.96 5.40 0.83
C MET A 17 -6.30 5.28 0.14
N GLU A 18 -6.32 5.52 -1.15
CA GLU A 18 -7.56 5.40 -1.93
C GLU A 18 -8.04 3.96 -2.00
N VAL A 19 -7.12 3.06 -2.30
CA VAL A 19 -7.47 1.64 -2.45
C VAL A 19 -7.96 1.05 -1.13
N LEU A 20 -7.29 1.38 -0.04
CA LEU A 20 -7.64 0.84 1.27
C LEU A 20 -8.68 1.68 1.99
N LYS A 21 -9.02 2.84 1.45
CA LYS A 21 -9.99 3.75 2.07
C LYS A 21 -9.58 4.14 3.48
N ILE A 22 -8.31 4.49 3.63
CA ILE A 22 -7.77 4.88 4.93
C ILE A 22 -7.22 6.30 4.85
N GLY A 23 -7.09 6.92 6.01
CA GLY A 23 -6.51 8.25 6.09
C GLY A 23 -5.00 8.19 6.22
N ARG A 24 -4.40 9.39 6.21
CA ARG A 24 -2.94 9.50 6.30
C ARG A 24 -2.40 8.91 7.60
N SER A 25 -3.04 9.24 8.70
CA SER A 25 -2.59 8.77 10.00
C SER A 25 -2.59 7.25 10.05
N THR A 26 -3.66 6.65 9.53
CA THR A 26 -3.77 5.21 9.51
C THR A 26 -2.69 4.58 8.62
N PHE A 27 -2.42 5.22 7.49
CA PHE A 27 -1.38 4.73 6.60
C PHE A 27 -0.03 4.64 7.32
N TYR A 28 0.38 5.72 7.97
CA TYR A 28 1.66 5.73 8.66
C TYR A 28 1.68 4.78 9.84
N LYS A 29 0.56 4.64 10.51
CA LYS A 29 0.45 3.71 11.62
C LYS A 29 0.66 2.28 11.16
N LEU A 30 0.06 1.91 10.03
CA LEU A 30 0.23 0.57 9.49
C LEU A 30 1.67 0.31 9.07
N ILE A 31 2.31 1.31 8.48
CA ILE A 31 3.73 1.20 8.12
C ILE A 31 4.56 0.98 9.39
N GLN A 32 4.30 1.77 10.41
CA GLN A 32 5.06 1.73 11.65
C GLN A 32 4.89 0.40 12.37
N MET A 33 3.69 -0.16 12.30
CA MET A 33 3.39 -1.44 12.94
C MET A 33 3.88 -2.64 12.14
N GLY A 34 4.38 -2.40 10.94
CA GLY A 34 4.86 -3.47 10.09
C GLY A 34 3.76 -4.24 9.39
N LYS A 35 2.54 -3.76 9.47
CA LYS A 35 1.42 -4.45 8.82
C LYS A 35 1.37 -4.15 7.34
N LEU A 36 1.88 -3.01 6.94
CA LEU A 36 1.93 -2.61 5.55
C LEU A 36 3.38 -2.29 5.22
N LYS A 37 3.95 -3.01 4.28
CA LYS A 37 5.35 -2.83 3.93
C LYS A 37 5.46 -1.76 2.86
N GLY A 38 5.95 -0.62 3.28
CA GLY A 38 6.19 0.49 2.37
C GLY A 38 7.63 0.91 2.43
N PHE A 39 8.00 1.79 1.53
CA PHE A 39 9.34 2.34 1.52
C PHE A 39 9.28 3.80 1.13
N LYS A 40 10.34 4.52 1.44
CA LYS A 40 10.42 5.94 1.16
C LYS A 40 11.30 6.15 -0.05
N ASP A 41 10.75 6.82 -1.03
CA ASP A 41 11.47 7.16 -2.25
C ASP A 41 11.53 8.68 -2.33
N GLY A 42 12.68 9.23 -1.97
CA GLY A 42 12.81 10.67 -1.85
C GLY A 42 11.96 11.16 -0.69
N ASN A 43 11.02 12.04 -0.97
CA ASN A 43 10.13 12.58 0.06
C ASN A 43 8.77 11.89 0.10
N ARG A 44 8.62 10.82 -0.66
CA ARG A 44 7.32 10.20 -0.80
C ARG A 44 7.37 8.73 -0.39
N TYR A 45 6.31 8.32 0.25
CA TYR A 45 6.14 6.91 0.59
C TYR A 45 5.45 6.19 -0.54
N LYS A 46 5.86 4.94 -0.74
CA LYS A 46 5.28 4.06 -1.75
C LYS A 46 5.17 2.67 -1.16
N ALA A 47 4.31 1.86 -1.75
CA ALA A 47 4.15 0.48 -1.31
C ALA A 47 3.91 -0.38 -2.53
N SER A 48 4.36 -1.63 -2.46
CA SER A 48 4.13 -2.54 -3.58
C SER A 48 2.69 -3.05 -3.54
N VAL A 49 2.18 -3.33 -4.71
CA VAL A 49 0.84 -3.92 -4.84
C VAL A 49 0.78 -5.23 -4.07
N LYS A 50 1.84 -6.01 -4.16
CA LYS A 50 1.89 -7.29 -3.47
C LYS A 50 1.77 -7.12 -1.95
N SER A 51 2.42 -6.11 -1.42
CA SER A 51 2.34 -5.81 0.00
C SER A 51 0.92 -5.48 0.41
N ILE A 52 0.23 -4.71 -0.42
CA ILE A 52 -1.14 -4.32 -0.14
C ILE A 52 -2.06 -5.52 -0.20
N GLU A 53 -1.83 -6.39 -1.17
CA GLU A 53 -2.63 -7.61 -1.28
C GLU A 53 -2.46 -8.50 -0.06
N GLU A 54 -1.24 -8.62 0.43
CA GLU A 54 -0.99 -9.40 1.63
C GLU A 54 -1.71 -8.81 2.83
N TYR A 55 -1.68 -7.50 2.95
CA TYR A 55 -2.35 -6.83 4.05
C TYR A 55 -3.85 -7.12 4.04
N VAL A 56 -4.46 -6.97 2.86
CA VAL A 56 -5.89 -7.20 2.71
C VAL A 56 -6.22 -8.66 2.98
N TYR A 57 -5.40 -9.55 2.47
CA TYR A 57 -5.61 -10.98 2.65
C TYR A 57 -5.61 -11.34 4.13
N LYS A 58 -4.65 -10.81 4.88
CA LYS A 58 -4.56 -11.10 6.30
C LYS A 58 -5.76 -10.54 7.06
N MET A 59 -6.25 -9.39 6.64
CA MET A 59 -7.42 -8.82 7.28
C MET A 59 -8.66 -9.68 7.05
N MET A 60 -8.77 -10.26 5.87
CA MET A 60 -9.93 -11.05 5.53
C MET A 60 -9.91 -12.43 6.17
N ASN A 61 -8.75 -12.87 6.60
CA ASN A 61 -8.57 -14.21 7.16
C ASN A 61 -8.46 -14.23 8.68
N VAL A 62 -8.87 -13.19 9.30
CA VAL A 62 -8.84 -13.13 10.75
C VAL A 62 -9.94 -13.99 11.35
#